data_c8ae4ab3671dbe476a510bbd8a85a07b
#
_entry.id   c8ae4ab3671dbe476a510bbd8a85a07b
#
_cell.length_a   1.000
_cell.length_b   1.000
_cell.length_c   1.000
_cell.angle_alpha   90.00
_cell.angle_beta   90.00
_cell.angle_gamma   90.00
#
_symmetry.space_group_name_H-M   'P 1'
#
loop_
_entity.id
_entity.type
_entity.pdbx_description
1 polymer ?
#
loop_
_entity_poly.entity_id
_entity_poly.type
_entity_poly.pdbx_seq_one_letter_code
_entity_poly.pdbx_strand_id
1 'polypeptide(L)'
;MKDLKTLMMLMVGAVMVCLILTPAANAADVSVGAGVGLAPDYEGSDDSEAVPIPYVNVRWDNHMSINWLGNKARANLIPSPIWRGGVVGEYIAERDDVDNDRVDLLEDVDTSFMLGGFFGFEYNNWNASVELMQDVADGNDGAIIRLNGGYRIPIDQAWNLSLGVFTTWADDDYMEAYFEIDAADAARSGLQQFSADSGFKDAGLNLTASYKPWEQWGFLGLASYKRMLGDAEDSPVVDDEGDKNQFSGGILVFYKF
;
A
#
# COMPACT_ATOMS: atom_id res chain seq x y z
N MET A 1 -0.05 18.03 5.76
CA MET A 1 -1.52 17.93 5.62
C MET A 1 -2.15 18.74 4.47
N LYS A 2 -1.64 19.90 4.07
CA LYS A 2 -2.20 20.69 2.94
C LYS A 2 -1.88 20.06 1.58
N ASP A 3 -0.72 19.47 1.43
CA ASP A 3 -0.23 18.95 0.15
C ASP A 3 -0.82 17.59 -0.22
N LEU A 4 -1.07 16.72 0.75
CA LEU A 4 -1.73 15.44 0.54
C LEU A 4 -3.15 15.59 -0.03
N LYS A 5 -3.93 16.54 0.51
CA LYS A 5 -5.28 16.83 0.01
C LYS A 5 -5.22 17.36 -1.43
N THR A 6 -4.22 18.18 -1.74
CA THR A 6 -4.03 18.76 -3.08
C THR A 6 -3.55 17.69 -4.07
N LEU A 7 -2.61 16.83 -3.69
CA LEU A 7 -2.11 15.74 -4.52
C LEU A 7 -3.21 14.69 -4.77
N MET A 8 -3.99 14.35 -3.75
CA MET A 8 -5.14 13.44 -3.87
C MET A 8 -6.24 14.02 -4.78
N MET A 9 -6.54 15.33 -4.69
CA MET A 9 -7.45 16.00 -5.62
C MET A 9 -6.92 15.99 -7.05
N LEU A 10 -5.63 16.20 -7.26
CA LEU A 10 -5.00 16.17 -8.58
C LEU A 10 -5.00 14.76 -9.17
N MET A 11 -4.72 13.71 -8.38
CA MET A 11 -4.79 12.32 -8.84
C MET A 11 -6.22 11.88 -9.14
N VAL A 12 -7.18 12.20 -8.30
CA VAL A 12 -8.62 11.94 -8.56
C VAL A 12 -9.06 12.68 -9.82
N GLY A 13 -8.64 13.93 -10.00
CA GLY A 13 -8.91 14.71 -11.20
C GLY A 13 -8.30 14.10 -12.46
N ALA A 14 -7.04 13.65 -12.40
CA ALA A 14 -6.35 13.01 -13.51
C ALA A 14 -6.98 11.66 -13.92
N VAL A 15 -7.36 10.83 -12.94
CA VAL A 15 -8.06 9.55 -13.20
C VAL A 15 -9.45 9.80 -13.77
N MET A 16 -10.20 10.79 -13.26
CA MET A 16 -11.50 11.21 -13.82
C MET A 16 -11.36 11.69 -15.26
N VAL A 17 -10.36 12.50 -15.56
CA VAL A 17 -10.10 13.01 -16.93
C VAL A 17 -9.71 11.86 -17.88
N CYS A 18 -8.89 10.92 -17.45
CA CYS A 18 -8.55 9.73 -18.24
C CYS A 18 -9.75 8.83 -18.52
N LEU A 19 -10.69 8.68 -17.58
CA LEU A 19 -11.91 7.89 -17.76
C LEU A 19 -12.89 8.55 -18.75
N ILE A 20 -12.91 9.88 -18.84
CA ILE A 20 -13.80 10.64 -19.75
C ILE A 20 -13.27 10.65 -21.19
N LEU A 21 -11.95 10.54 -21.39
CA LEU A 21 -11.31 10.70 -22.71
C LEU A 21 -11.18 9.38 -23.51
N THR A 22 -11.60 8.23 -22.98
CA THR A 22 -11.51 6.96 -23.70
C THR A 22 -12.82 6.60 -24.39
N PRO A 23 -12.89 6.56 -25.73
CA PRO A 23 -14.08 6.05 -26.46
C PRO A 23 -14.32 4.54 -26.24
N ALA A 24 -13.51 3.87 -25.43
CA ALA A 24 -13.62 2.46 -25.03
C ALA A 24 -14.47 2.22 -23.77
N ALA A 25 -15.14 3.23 -23.24
CA ALA A 25 -15.98 3.11 -22.03
C ALA A 25 -17.17 2.13 -22.19
N ASN A 26 -17.50 1.71 -23.39
CA ASN A 26 -18.59 0.76 -23.65
C ASN A 26 -18.24 -0.72 -23.45
N ALA A 27 -17.01 -1.05 -23.03
CA ALA A 27 -16.55 -2.42 -22.82
C ALA A 27 -15.72 -2.59 -21.53
N ALA A 28 -15.98 -1.73 -20.54
CA ALA A 28 -15.26 -1.79 -19.26
C ALA A 28 -16.23 -1.81 -18.06
N ASP A 29 -15.99 -2.70 -17.13
CA ASP A 29 -16.58 -2.66 -15.80
C ASP A 29 -15.84 -1.59 -14.97
N VAL A 30 -16.54 -0.53 -14.59
CA VAL A 30 -15.98 0.58 -13.80
C VAL A 30 -16.62 0.63 -12.43
N SER A 31 -15.80 0.73 -11.39
CA SER A 31 -16.27 0.98 -10.03
C SER A 31 -15.45 2.10 -9.39
N VAL A 32 -16.11 3.00 -8.69
CA VAL A 32 -15.47 4.11 -7.97
C VAL A 32 -16.03 4.18 -6.56
N GLY A 33 -15.18 4.44 -5.59
CA GLY A 33 -15.58 4.48 -4.19
C GLY A 33 -14.62 5.27 -3.31
N ALA A 34 -15.00 5.40 -2.07
CA ALA A 34 -14.18 6.01 -1.04
C ALA A 34 -14.53 5.45 0.34
N GLY A 35 -13.59 5.53 1.24
CA GLY A 35 -13.76 5.09 2.61
C GLY A 35 -12.74 5.71 3.56
N VAL A 36 -12.69 5.15 4.74
CA VAL A 36 -11.76 5.56 5.80
C VAL A 36 -11.19 4.32 6.46
N GLY A 37 -9.95 4.40 6.85
CA GLY A 37 -9.22 3.36 7.56
C GLY A 37 -8.40 3.92 8.71
N LEU A 38 -7.76 2.98 9.41
CA LEU A 38 -6.72 3.24 10.39
C LEU A 38 -5.45 2.55 9.88
N ALA A 39 -4.33 3.24 9.97
CA ALA A 39 -3.00 2.70 9.67
C ALA A 39 -2.02 3.23 10.72
N PRO A 40 -0.88 2.55 10.94
CA PRO A 40 0.18 3.10 11.76
C PRO A 40 0.60 4.49 11.27
N ASP A 41 0.92 5.38 12.20
CA ASP A 41 1.34 6.75 11.95
C ASP A 41 2.60 6.79 11.06
N TYR A 42 3.59 5.97 11.41
CA TYR A 42 4.77 5.66 10.57
C TYR A 42 5.04 4.15 10.56
N GLU A 43 5.97 3.71 9.75
CA GLU A 43 6.31 2.29 9.66
C GLU A 43 7.03 1.81 10.93
N GLY A 44 6.35 0.98 11.74
CA GLY A 44 6.80 0.53 13.05
C GLY A 44 6.09 1.20 14.24
N SER A 45 5.29 2.25 14.02
CA SER A 45 4.57 2.95 15.09
C SER A 45 3.58 2.05 15.81
N ASP A 46 3.42 2.22 17.12
CA ASP A 46 2.34 1.64 17.94
C ASP A 46 1.08 2.54 17.94
N ASP A 47 1.21 3.80 17.50
CA ASP A 47 0.10 4.72 17.27
C ASP A 47 -0.52 4.52 15.89
N SER A 48 -1.78 4.93 15.74
CA SER A 48 -2.54 4.79 14.49
C SER A 48 -3.29 6.06 14.14
N GLU A 49 -3.23 6.43 12.86
CA GLU A 49 -3.95 7.57 12.31
C GLU A 49 -5.10 7.16 11.38
N ALA A 50 -6.03 8.10 11.18
CA ALA A 50 -7.13 7.93 10.25
C ALA A 50 -6.72 8.31 8.83
N VAL A 51 -6.78 7.35 7.91
CA VAL A 51 -6.38 7.52 6.51
C VAL A 51 -7.57 7.42 5.56
N PRO A 52 -7.62 8.23 4.48
CA PRO A 52 -8.62 8.09 3.44
C PRO A 52 -8.32 6.86 2.56
N ILE A 53 -9.36 6.17 2.13
CA ILE A 53 -9.26 5.03 1.22
C ILE A 53 -9.98 5.35 -0.09
N PRO A 54 -9.30 5.99 -1.08
CA PRO A 54 -9.83 6.10 -2.43
C PRO A 54 -9.90 4.71 -3.08
N TYR A 55 -10.89 4.52 -3.94
CA TYR A 55 -11.07 3.27 -4.67
C TYR A 55 -11.50 3.55 -6.11
N VAL A 56 -10.73 3.01 -7.06
CA VAL A 56 -11.09 2.94 -8.48
C VAL A 56 -10.74 1.57 -8.99
N ASN A 57 -11.68 0.91 -9.66
CA ASN A 57 -11.43 -0.33 -10.36
C ASN A 57 -12.03 -0.26 -11.76
N VAL A 58 -11.18 -0.42 -12.75
CA VAL A 58 -11.57 -0.49 -14.17
C VAL A 58 -11.09 -1.82 -14.72
N ARG A 59 -11.97 -2.59 -15.33
CA ARG A 59 -11.63 -3.87 -15.94
C ARG A 59 -12.21 -3.94 -17.35
N TRP A 60 -11.35 -4.18 -18.32
CA TRP A 60 -11.74 -4.36 -19.71
C TRP A 60 -11.97 -5.85 -20.04
N ASP A 61 -12.77 -6.11 -21.09
CA ASP A 61 -13.08 -7.47 -21.55
C ASP A 61 -11.84 -8.26 -21.98
N ASN A 62 -10.77 -7.58 -22.38
CA ASN A 62 -9.49 -8.20 -22.75
C ASN A 62 -8.60 -8.54 -21.53
N HIS A 63 -9.13 -8.48 -20.30
CA HIS A 63 -8.43 -8.73 -19.02
C HIS A 63 -7.42 -7.67 -18.56
N MET A 64 -7.24 -6.59 -19.30
CA MET A 64 -6.52 -5.43 -18.78
C MET A 64 -7.31 -4.79 -17.65
N SER A 65 -6.63 -4.14 -16.71
CA SER A 65 -7.32 -3.47 -15.60
C SER A 65 -6.49 -2.37 -14.97
N ILE A 66 -7.18 -1.41 -14.38
CA ILE A 66 -6.61 -0.44 -13.44
C ILE A 66 -7.30 -0.65 -12.09
N ASN A 67 -6.50 -0.76 -11.05
CA ASN A 67 -6.98 -0.82 -9.66
C ASN A 67 -6.22 0.19 -8.82
N TRP A 68 -6.95 1.06 -8.16
CA TRP A 68 -6.41 1.97 -7.15
C TRP A 68 -7.18 1.74 -5.85
N LEU A 69 -6.46 1.39 -4.80
CA LEU A 69 -7.02 1.16 -3.46
C LEU A 69 -6.06 1.76 -2.41
N GLY A 70 -6.57 2.72 -1.64
CA GLY A 70 -5.78 3.42 -0.64
C GLY A 70 -4.58 4.14 -1.25
N ASN A 71 -3.41 3.85 -0.75
CA ASN A 71 -2.15 4.45 -1.19
C ASN A 71 -1.50 3.78 -2.41
N LYS A 72 -2.09 2.70 -2.97
CA LYS A 72 -1.49 1.88 -4.02
C LYS A 72 -2.35 1.79 -5.28
N ALA A 73 -1.73 1.98 -6.43
CA ALA A 73 -2.34 1.85 -7.75
C ALA A 73 -1.59 0.82 -8.61
N ARG A 74 -2.32 -0.01 -9.35
CA ARG A 74 -1.78 -1.01 -10.29
C ARG A 74 -2.51 -0.92 -11.62
N ALA A 75 -1.75 -0.97 -12.72
CA ALA A 75 -2.29 -1.08 -14.08
C ALA A 75 -1.80 -2.40 -14.70
N ASN A 76 -2.70 -3.38 -14.86
CA ASN A 76 -2.41 -4.60 -15.60
C ASN A 76 -2.55 -4.33 -17.10
N LEU A 77 -1.45 -4.50 -17.81
CA LEU A 77 -1.35 -4.24 -19.25
C LEU A 77 -1.32 -5.52 -20.10
N ILE A 78 -1.31 -6.70 -19.46
CA ILE A 78 -1.28 -7.99 -20.16
C ILE A 78 -2.71 -8.46 -20.43
N PRO A 79 -3.12 -8.59 -21.71
CA PRO A 79 -4.45 -9.05 -22.08
C PRO A 79 -4.53 -10.59 -22.04
N SER A 80 -4.38 -11.16 -20.85
CA SER A 80 -4.36 -12.61 -20.64
C SER A 80 -5.38 -13.03 -19.58
N PRO A 81 -6.05 -14.17 -19.72
CA PRO A 81 -6.93 -14.70 -18.68
C PRO A 81 -6.17 -15.20 -17.44
N ILE A 82 -4.86 -15.43 -17.55
CA ILE A 82 -4.04 -16.01 -16.48
C ILE A 82 -2.95 -15.05 -16.04
N TRP A 83 -2.14 -14.54 -16.98
CA TRP A 83 -0.97 -13.72 -16.65
C TRP A 83 -1.36 -12.27 -16.38
N ARG A 84 -0.70 -11.69 -15.41
CA ARG A 84 -0.84 -10.29 -15.02
C ARG A 84 0.53 -9.63 -15.03
N GLY A 85 0.59 -8.40 -15.48
CA GLY A 85 1.83 -7.63 -15.45
C GLY A 85 1.63 -6.22 -15.97
N GLY A 86 2.45 -5.31 -15.47
CA GLY A 86 2.35 -3.91 -15.82
C GLY A 86 3.03 -3.02 -14.80
N VAL A 87 2.40 -1.88 -14.52
CA VAL A 87 2.95 -0.82 -13.67
C VAL A 87 2.27 -0.82 -12.31
N VAL A 88 3.03 -0.54 -11.26
CA VAL A 88 2.56 -0.35 -9.90
C VAL A 88 3.15 0.94 -9.34
N GLY A 89 2.35 1.71 -8.61
CA GLY A 89 2.78 2.88 -7.85
C GLY A 89 2.21 2.84 -6.45
N GLU A 90 2.99 3.28 -5.47
CA GLU A 90 2.61 3.31 -4.06
C GLU A 90 3.09 4.61 -3.44
N TYR A 91 2.22 5.30 -2.72
CA TYR A 91 2.51 6.48 -1.93
C TYR A 91 2.87 6.04 -0.52
N ILE A 92 3.98 6.54 0.02
CA ILE A 92 4.36 6.38 1.43
C ILE A 92 4.40 7.78 2.04
N ALA A 93 3.66 7.97 3.13
CA ALA A 93 3.62 9.24 3.83
C ALA A 93 4.98 9.58 4.45
N GLU A 94 5.23 10.86 4.62
CA GLU A 94 6.38 11.40 5.36
C GLU A 94 6.37 10.89 6.81
N ARG A 95 7.56 10.78 7.41
CA ARG A 95 7.74 10.68 8.85
C ARG A 95 8.29 12.01 9.35
N ASP A 96 7.39 12.94 9.64
CA ASP A 96 7.60 14.28 10.13
C ASP A 96 6.40 14.67 11.01
N ASP A 97 6.63 15.33 12.16
CA ASP A 97 5.59 15.72 13.13
C ASP A 97 4.74 14.53 13.61
N VAL A 98 5.43 13.43 14.00
CA VAL A 98 4.78 12.18 14.47
C VAL A 98 4.44 12.28 15.97
N ASP A 99 3.45 11.47 16.41
CA ASP A 99 2.95 11.51 17.80
C ASP A 99 4.00 11.05 18.85
N ASN A 100 5.02 10.29 18.45
CA ASN A 100 6.08 9.83 19.35
C ASN A 100 7.20 10.88 19.51
N ASP A 101 7.32 11.50 20.68
CA ASP A 101 8.27 12.59 21.00
C ASP A 101 9.75 12.26 20.68
N ARG A 102 10.17 10.99 20.75
CA ARG A 102 11.56 10.59 20.49
C ARG A 102 11.82 10.31 19.02
N VAL A 103 10.85 9.70 18.35
CA VAL A 103 10.92 9.44 16.90
C VAL A 103 10.82 10.75 16.12
N ASP A 104 10.04 11.71 16.61
CA ASP A 104 9.94 13.08 16.06
C ASP A 104 11.26 13.88 16.10
N LEU A 105 12.22 13.45 16.92
CA LEU A 105 13.56 14.03 16.98
C LEU A 105 14.57 13.38 16.03
N LEU A 106 14.19 12.35 15.31
CA LEU A 106 15.04 11.75 14.28
C LEU A 106 15.07 12.62 13.03
N GLU A 107 15.91 12.27 12.08
CA GLU A 107 15.88 12.92 10.76
C GLU A 107 14.54 12.60 10.08
N ASP A 108 13.93 13.66 9.52
CA ASP A 108 12.65 13.53 8.81
C ASP A 108 12.81 12.65 7.58
N VAL A 109 11.79 11.84 7.28
CA VAL A 109 11.71 11.09 6.03
C VAL A 109 10.63 11.74 5.17
N ASP A 110 11.04 12.31 4.05
CA ASP A 110 10.12 12.95 3.12
C ASP A 110 9.13 11.96 2.52
N THR A 111 8.03 12.48 2.02
CA THR A 111 7.05 11.69 1.25
C THR A 111 7.71 10.96 0.09
N SER A 112 7.53 9.63 0.02
CA SER A 112 8.04 8.80 -1.05
C SER A 112 6.94 8.42 -2.05
N PHE A 113 7.32 8.33 -3.32
CA PHE A 113 6.48 7.78 -4.37
C PHE A 113 7.18 6.61 -5.05
N MET A 114 6.88 5.42 -4.58
CA MET A 114 7.43 4.17 -5.13
C MET A 114 6.78 3.86 -6.48
N LEU A 115 7.56 3.75 -7.53
CA LEU A 115 7.09 3.41 -8.88
C LEU A 115 7.86 2.20 -9.42
N GLY A 116 7.14 1.32 -10.11
CA GLY A 116 7.79 0.12 -10.63
C GLY A 116 6.91 -0.77 -11.46
N GLY A 117 7.31 -2.02 -11.58
CA GLY A 117 6.63 -3.05 -12.34
C GLY A 117 6.21 -4.23 -11.49
N PHE A 118 5.20 -4.93 -11.96
CA PHE A 118 4.82 -6.21 -11.39
C PHE A 118 4.60 -7.27 -12.46
N PHE A 119 4.79 -8.52 -12.05
CA PHE A 119 4.44 -9.70 -12.84
C PHE A 119 3.88 -10.79 -11.95
N GLY A 120 2.89 -11.54 -12.45
CA GLY A 120 2.26 -12.60 -11.69
C GLY A 120 1.21 -13.36 -12.48
N PHE A 121 0.43 -14.14 -11.78
CA PHE A 121 -0.67 -14.89 -12.36
C PHE A 121 -1.93 -14.84 -11.48
N GLU A 122 -3.06 -15.06 -12.14
CA GLU A 122 -4.36 -15.31 -11.52
C GLU A 122 -4.98 -16.53 -12.22
N TYR A 123 -5.14 -17.64 -11.49
CA TYR A 123 -5.67 -18.87 -12.03
C TYR A 123 -6.66 -19.51 -11.06
N ASN A 124 -7.89 -19.70 -11.51
CA ASN A 124 -9.02 -20.05 -10.65
C ASN A 124 -9.17 -19.02 -9.54
N ASN A 125 -9.01 -19.45 -8.29
CA ASN A 125 -9.10 -18.60 -7.11
C ASN A 125 -7.73 -18.17 -6.56
N TRP A 126 -6.63 -18.67 -7.10
CA TRP A 126 -5.28 -18.38 -6.68
C TRP A 126 -4.70 -17.20 -7.44
N ASN A 127 -3.93 -16.39 -6.76
CA ASN A 127 -3.08 -15.37 -7.38
C ASN A 127 -1.71 -15.35 -6.70
N ALA A 128 -0.69 -14.99 -7.47
CA ALA A 128 0.61 -14.64 -6.92
C ALA A 128 1.27 -13.60 -7.83
N SER A 129 2.08 -12.72 -7.24
CA SER A 129 2.85 -11.72 -7.98
C SER A 129 4.11 -11.32 -7.26
N VAL A 130 5.10 -10.85 -8.03
CA VAL A 130 6.26 -10.11 -7.59
C VAL A 130 6.12 -8.66 -8.05
N GLU A 131 6.49 -7.72 -7.21
CA GLU A 131 6.55 -6.29 -7.48
C GLU A 131 7.97 -5.82 -7.23
N LEU A 132 8.49 -4.98 -8.12
CA LEU A 132 9.78 -4.29 -7.99
C LEU A 132 9.48 -2.81 -8.07
N MET A 133 9.79 -2.06 -7.03
CA MET A 133 9.52 -0.62 -6.98
C MET A 133 10.75 0.13 -6.45
N GLN A 134 10.95 1.32 -6.99
CA GLN A 134 11.99 2.27 -6.60
C GLN A 134 11.33 3.59 -6.24
N ASP A 135 11.85 4.29 -5.25
CA ASP A 135 11.45 5.67 -5.01
C ASP A 135 11.84 6.57 -6.20
N VAL A 136 10.93 7.46 -6.60
CA VAL A 136 11.12 8.40 -7.70
C VAL A 136 10.84 9.85 -7.28
N ALA A 137 10.70 10.09 -5.97
CA ALA A 137 10.38 11.38 -5.38
C ALA A 137 11.46 11.91 -4.42
N ASP A 138 12.62 11.24 -4.38
CA ASP A 138 13.74 11.55 -3.50
C ASP A 138 13.35 11.57 -1.99
N GLY A 139 12.38 10.73 -1.59
CA GLY A 139 11.89 10.66 -0.21
C GLY A 139 12.68 9.68 0.66
N ASN A 140 12.99 8.49 0.11
CA ASN A 140 13.82 7.50 0.78
C ASN A 140 14.92 6.91 -0.13
N ASP A 141 14.95 7.29 -1.40
CA ASP A 141 15.89 6.84 -2.43
C ASP A 141 15.97 5.30 -2.63
N GLY A 142 15.22 4.53 -1.85
CA GLY A 142 15.33 3.09 -1.75
C GLY A 142 14.47 2.32 -2.74
N ALA A 143 14.72 1.01 -2.80
CA ALA A 143 13.99 0.05 -3.61
C ALA A 143 13.43 -1.10 -2.78
N ILE A 144 12.27 -1.62 -3.19
CA ILE A 144 11.65 -2.77 -2.56
C ILE A 144 11.27 -3.86 -3.56
N ILE A 145 11.33 -5.11 -3.08
CA ILE A 145 10.78 -6.28 -3.75
C ILE A 145 9.67 -6.84 -2.87
N ARG A 146 8.43 -6.87 -3.38
CA ARG A 146 7.32 -7.46 -2.65
C ARG A 146 6.82 -8.71 -3.32
N LEU A 147 6.72 -9.79 -2.57
CA LEU A 147 6.09 -11.04 -2.98
C LEU A 147 4.68 -11.09 -2.41
N ASN A 148 3.71 -11.42 -3.26
CA ASN A 148 2.32 -11.54 -2.85
C ASN A 148 1.77 -12.90 -3.28
N GLY A 149 0.92 -13.49 -2.42
CA GLY A 149 0.13 -14.66 -2.73
C GLY A 149 -1.29 -14.48 -2.19
N GLY A 150 -2.28 -15.06 -2.83
CA GLY A 150 -3.65 -14.92 -2.34
C GLY A 150 -4.60 -15.97 -2.84
N TYR A 151 -5.72 -16.07 -2.13
CA TYR A 151 -6.81 -16.97 -2.46
C TYR A 151 -8.17 -16.28 -2.30
N ARG A 152 -8.99 -16.32 -3.34
CA ARG A 152 -10.35 -15.78 -3.34
C ARG A 152 -11.34 -16.88 -2.94
N ILE A 153 -12.20 -16.59 -1.98
CA ILE A 153 -13.25 -17.46 -1.46
C ILE A 153 -14.60 -16.87 -1.85
N PRO A 154 -15.20 -17.29 -2.99
CA PRO A 154 -16.57 -16.90 -3.31
C PRO A 154 -17.52 -17.61 -2.33
N ILE A 155 -18.28 -16.83 -1.55
CA ILE A 155 -19.25 -17.37 -0.58
C ILE A 155 -20.62 -17.53 -1.27
N ASP A 156 -21.09 -16.44 -1.87
CA ASP A 156 -22.34 -16.41 -2.64
C ASP A 156 -22.30 -15.29 -3.70
N GLN A 157 -23.44 -14.90 -4.25
CA GLN A 157 -23.52 -13.86 -5.28
C GLN A 157 -23.23 -12.45 -4.74
N ALA A 158 -23.43 -12.21 -3.44
CA ALA A 158 -23.22 -10.92 -2.80
C ALA A 158 -21.87 -10.86 -2.06
N TRP A 159 -21.36 -11.96 -1.54
CA TRP A 159 -20.18 -12.02 -0.68
C TRP A 159 -19.01 -12.71 -1.32
N ASN A 160 -17.84 -12.05 -1.28
CA ASN A 160 -16.55 -12.62 -1.59
C ASN A 160 -15.54 -12.25 -0.50
N LEU A 161 -14.73 -13.23 -0.09
CA LEU A 161 -13.56 -12.99 0.75
C LEU A 161 -12.29 -13.18 -0.07
N SER A 162 -11.25 -12.46 0.25
CA SER A 162 -9.91 -12.68 -0.29
C SER A 162 -8.93 -12.70 0.87
N LEU A 163 -8.17 -13.79 0.96
CA LEU A 163 -7.05 -13.93 1.89
C LEU A 163 -5.76 -13.73 1.11
N GLY A 164 -4.86 -12.94 1.64
CA GLY A 164 -3.55 -12.69 1.05
C GLY A 164 -2.44 -12.90 2.06
N VAL A 165 -1.27 -13.22 1.56
CA VAL A 165 0.01 -13.25 2.27
C VAL A 165 1.00 -12.39 1.50
N PHE A 166 1.91 -11.72 2.18
CA PHE A 166 2.97 -10.96 1.52
C PHE A 166 4.23 -10.94 2.36
N THR A 167 5.34 -10.63 1.71
CA THR A 167 6.60 -10.27 2.37
C THR A 167 7.34 -9.25 1.51
N THR A 168 8.04 -8.33 2.14
CA THR A 168 8.77 -7.26 1.50
C THR A 168 10.24 -7.33 1.86
N TRP A 169 11.10 -7.35 0.85
CA TRP A 169 12.52 -7.09 0.97
C TRP A 169 12.79 -5.64 0.60
N ALA A 170 13.66 -4.96 1.33
CA ALA A 170 14.09 -3.59 1.09
C ALA A 170 15.61 -3.53 0.97
N ASP A 171 16.11 -2.58 0.16
CA ASP A 171 17.55 -2.32 0.04
C ASP A 171 18.07 -1.45 1.20
N ASP A 172 19.37 -1.17 1.18
CA ASP A 172 20.04 -0.41 2.23
C ASP A 172 19.46 1.01 2.35
N ASP A 173 19.26 1.73 1.23
CA ASP A 173 18.75 3.12 1.23
C ASP A 173 17.37 3.20 1.89
N TYR A 174 16.47 2.26 1.57
CA TYR A 174 15.15 2.17 2.22
C TYR A 174 15.27 1.88 3.72
N MET A 175 16.12 0.91 4.08
CA MET A 175 16.29 0.49 5.47
C MET A 175 16.95 1.59 6.31
N GLU A 176 17.95 2.28 5.78
CA GLU A 176 18.59 3.43 6.42
C GLU A 176 17.57 4.55 6.67
N ALA A 177 16.78 4.93 5.67
CA ALA A 177 15.81 6.03 5.79
C ALA A 177 14.77 5.81 6.89
N TYR A 178 14.28 4.59 7.08
CA TYR A 178 13.19 4.32 8.02
C TYR A 178 13.64 3.76 9.37
N PHE A 179 14.77 3.06 9.44
CA PHE A 179 15.13 2.25 10.60
C PHE A 179 16.53 2.54 11.16
N GLU A 180 17.40 3.28 10.47
CA GLU A 180 18.70 3.69 10.99
C GLU A 180 18.56 4.77 12.07
N ILE A 181 19.48 4.76 13.03
CA ILE A 181 19.67 5.83 14.02
C ILE A 181 21.16 6.17 14.02
N ASP A 182 21.50 7.23 13.35
CA ASP A 182 22.87 7.70 13.26
C ASP A 182 23.36 8.37 14.55
N ALA A 183 24.60 8.87 14.57
CA ALA A 183 25.16 9.53 15.75
C ALA A 183 24.46 10.87 16.11
N ALA A 184 23.94 11.59 15.11
CA ALA A 184 23.25 12.87 15.32
C ALA A 184 21.85 12.61 15.84
N ASP A 185 21.14 11.61 15.28
CA ASP A 185 19.83 11.14 15.73
C ASP A 185 19.88 10.63 17.16
N ALA A 186 20.85 9.79 17.48
CA ALA A 186 21.04 9.29 18.83
C ALA A 186 21.30 10.40 19.83
N ALA A 187 22.03 11.45 19.45
CA ALA A 187 22.29 12.60 20.31
C ALA A 187 21.04 13.48 20.51
N ARG A 188 20.13 13.57 19.53
CA ARG A 188 18.89 14.35 19.59
C ARG A 188 17.80 13.60 20.36
N SER A 189 17.54 12.34 19.97
CA SER A 189 16.44 11.52 20.49
C SER A 189 16.74 10.81 21.79
N GLY A 190 18.03 10.56 22.06
CA GLY A 190 18.48 9.69 23.17
C GLY A 190 18.24 8.20 22.93
N LEU A 191 17.89 7.80 21.68
CA LEU A 191 17.84 6.40 21.26
C LEU A 191 19.26 5.85 21.06
N GLN A 192 19.39 4.53 21.07
CA GLN A 192 20.68 3.88 20.77
C GLN A 192 20.99 3.96 19.29
N GLN A 193 22.25 4.22 18.94
CA GLN A 193 22.71 4.11 17.54
C GLN A 193 22.42 2.72 16.98
N PHE A 194 21.90 2.68 15.77
CA PHE A 194 21.54 1.47 15.08
C PHE A 194 21.80 1.63 13.59
N SER A 195 22.42 0.63 12.95
CA SER A 195 22.58 0.57 11.50
C SER A 195 21.68 -0.50 10.92
N ALA A 196 20.92 -0.15 9.92
CA ALA A 196 19.95 -1.04 9.28
C ALA A 196 20.41 -1.44 7.89
N ASP A 197 20.71 -2.73 7.71
CA ASP A 197 21.12 -3.30 6.43
C ASP A 197 19.92 -3.81 5.61
N SER A 198 20.10 -3.97 4.30
CA SER A 198 19.11 -4.54 3.40
C SER A 198 18.63 -5.93 3.85
N GLY A 199 17.34 -6.19 3.71
CA GLY A 199 16.78 -7.47 4.16
C GLY A 199 15.27 -7.61 3.96
N PHE A 200 14.73 -8.74 4.41
CA PHE A 200 13.29 -8.86 4.55
C PHE A 200 12.83 -8.05 5.75
N LYS A 201 12.15 -6.93 5.45
CA LYS A 201 11.70 -5.98 6.48
C LYS A 201 10.35 -6.33 7.09
N ASP A 202 9.51 -7.08 6.38
CA ASP A 202 8.19 -7.48 6.86
C ASP A 202 7.65 -8.76 6.21
N ALA A 203 6.66 -9.35 6.88
CA ALA A 203 5.74 -10.32 6.32
C ALA A 203 4.34 -10.13 6.93
N GLY A 204 3.29 -10.45 6.16
CA GLY A 204 1.95 -10.18 6.64
C GLY A 204 0.84 -10.93 5.96
N LEU A 205 -0.37 -10.65 6.45
CA LEU A 205 -1.63 -11.21 6.02
C LEU A 205 -2.60 -10.10 5.67
N ASN A 206 -3.38 -10.29 4.60
CA ASN A 206 -4.45 -9.39 4.20
C ASN A 206 -5.78 -10.14 4.15
N LEU A 207 -6.83 -9.52 4.63
CA LEU A 207 -8.21 -9.95 4.47
C LEU A 207 -9.00 -8.84 3.79
N THR A 208 -9.66 -9.17 2.69
CA THR A 208 -10.63 -8.29 2.05
C THR A 208 -11.98 -8.99 2.01
N ALA A 209 -13.01 -8.35 2.55
CA ALA A 209 -14.40 -8.78 2.46
C ALA A 209 -15.15 -7.83 1.52
N SER A 210 -15.67 -8.37 0.43
CA SER A 210 -16.51 -7.63 -0.52
C SER A 210 -17.96 -8.04 -0.34
N TYR A 211 -18.83 -7.06 -0.10
CA TYR A 211 -20.27 -7.25 0.01
C TYR A 211 -21.00 -6.38 -1.01
N LYS A 212 -21.67 -7.01 -1.95
CA LYS A 212 -22.41 -6.35 -3.03
C LYS A 212 -23.87 -6.79 -3.02
N PRO A 213 -24.71 -6.22 -2.13
CA PRO A 213 -26.13 -6.56 -1.99
C PRO A 213 -26.99 -6.07 -3.15
N TRP A 214 -26.55 -5.06 -3.90
CA TRP A 214 -27.24 -4.46 -5.04
C TRP A 214 -26.37 -4.48 -6.29
N GLU A 215 -26.96 -4.33 -7.45
CA GLU A 215 -26.21 -4.34 -8.73
C GLU A 215 -25.12 -3.29 -8.80
N GLN A 216 -25.41 -2.08 -8.30
CA GLN A 216 -24.54 -0.91 -8.44
C GLN A 216 -23.74 -0.59 -7.18
N TRP A 217 -24.25 -0.87 -5.98
CA TRP A 217 -23.58 -0.51 -4.73
C TRP A 217 -22.94 -1.70 -4.05
N GLY A 218 -21.75 -1.49 -3.51
CA GLY A 218 -21.08 -2.48 -2.71
C GLY A 218 -20.21 -1.85 -1.63
N PHE A 219 -19.72 -2.70 -0.74
CA PHE A 219 -18.86 -2.35 0.37
C PHE A 219 -17.60 -3.21 0.34
N LEU A 220 -16.47 -2.65 0.74
CA LEU A 220 -15.26 -3.40 1.04
C LEU A 220 -14.89 -3.18 2.50
N GLY A 221 -14.62 -4.28 3.20
CA GLY A 221 -13.94 -4.29 4.47
C GLY A 221 -12.51 -4.78 4.25
N LEU A 222 -11.55 -4.08 4.82
CA LEU A 222 -10.11 -4.34 4.68
C LEU A 222 -9.52 -4.58 6.07
N ALA A 223 -8.68 -5.58 6.21
CA ALA A 223 -7.86 -5.80 7.40
C ALA A 223 -6.49 -6.33 6.97
N SER A 224 -5.46 -5.82 7.60
CA SER A 224 -4.08 -6.25 7.38
C SER A 224 -3.37 -6.41 8.72
N TYR A 225 -2.57 -7.44 8.80
CA TYR A 225 -1.59 -7.65 9.84
C TYR A 225 -0.22 -7.77 9.18
N LYS A 226 0.73 -7.00 9.66
CA LYS A 226 2.13 -7.01 9.22
C LYS A 226 3.02 -7.18 10.44
N ARG A 227 4.01 -8.07 10.36
CA ARG A 227 5.07 -8.18 11.34
C ARG A 227 6.37 -7.69 10.72
N MET A 228 7.03 -6.79 11.41
CA MET A 228 8.38 -6.34 11.08
C MET A 228 9.36 -7.49 11.30
N LEU A 229 10.44 -7.55 10.51
CA LEU A 229 11.45 -8.61 10.49
C LEU A 229 12.86 -8.02 10.39
N GLY A 230 13.86 -8.80 10.87
CA GLY A 230 15.27 -8.43 10.74
C GLY A 230 15.56 -7.08 11.36
N ASP A 231 16.42 -6.28 10.70
CA ASP A 231 16.83 -4.98 11.22
C ASP A 231 15.66 -3.99 11.38
N ALA A 232 14.60 -4.13 10.61
CA ALA A 232 13.39 -3.34 10.84
C ALA A 232 12.69 -3.69 12.17
N GLU A 233 12.69 -4.97 12.59
CA GLU A 233 12.17 -5.39 13.91
C GLU A 233 13.10 -4.93 15.05
N ASP A 234 14.41 -5.01 14.83
CA ASP A 234 15.44 -4.78 15.86
C ASP A 234 15.81 -3.30 16.01
N SER A 235 15.36 -2.43 15.11
CA SER A 235 15.56 -0.98 15.21
C SER A 235 14.92 -0.41 16.47
N PRO A 236 15.59 0.48 17.24
CA PRO A 236 14.99 1.17 18.37
C PRO A 236 13.73 1.98 18.02
N VAL A 237 13.55 2.38 16.77
CA VAL A 237 12.32 3.00 16.27
C VAL A 237 11.11 2.08 16.45
N VAL A 238 11.34 0.76 16.35
CA VAL A 238 10.29 -0.26 16.41
C VAL A 238 10.30 -1.01 17.74
N ASP A 239 11.49 -1.42 18.24
CA ASP A 239 11.60 -2.26 19.44
C ASP A 239 11.43 -1.45 20.73
N ASP A 240 11.94 -0.21 20.79
CA ASP A 240 11.86 0.66 21.97
C ASP A 240 10.64 1.59 21.94
N GLU A 241 10.31 2.16 20.76
CA GLU A 241 9.36 3.28 20.61
C GLU A 241 8.11 2.91 19.76
N GLY A 242 8.00 1.68 19.30
CA GLY A 242 6.91 1.24 18.45
C GLY A 242 6.40 -0.17 18.75
N ASP A 243 5.81 -0.80 17.77
CA ASP A 243 5.41 -2.21 17.83
C ASP A 243 5.75 -2.91 16.51
N LYS A 244 6.44 -4.03 16.61
CA LYS A 244 6.72 -4.91 15.47
C LYS A 244 5.48 -5.56 14.85
N ASN A 245 4.36 -5.56 15.57
CA ASN A 245 3.08 -6.09 15.08
C ASN A 245 2.18 -4.95 14.65
N GLN A 246 2.08 -4.74 13.35
CA GLN A 246 1.36 -3.64 12.74
C GLN A 246 -0.02 -4.08 12.28
N PHE A 247 -1.05 -3.35 12.66
CA PHE A 247 -2.42 -3.58 12.23
C PHE A 247 -2.93 -2.39 11.43
N SER A 248 -3.59 -2.67 10.32
CA SER A 248 -4.30 -1.64 9.56
C SER A 248 -5.61 -2.21 9.03
N GLY A 249 -6.54 -1.31 8.71
CA GLY A 249 -7.80 -1.75 8.16
C GLY A 249 -8.75 -0.60 7.90
N GLY A 250 -9.88 -0.89 7.28
CA GLY A 250 -10.86 0.13 6.98
C GLY A 250 -12.07 -0.40 6.26
N ILE A 251 -12.98 0.52 5.98
CA ILE A 251 -14.22 0.25 5.25
C ILE A 251 -14.41 1.31 4.16
N LEU A 252 -14.94 0.88 3.03
CA LEU A 252 -15.32 1.79 1.97
C LEU A 252 -16.62 1.36 1.30
N VAL A 253 -17.29 2.31 0.67
CA VAL A 253 -18.43 2.10 -0.20
C VAL A 253 -18.03 2.41 -1.64
N PHE A 254 -18.54 1.62 -2.59
CA PHE A 254 -18.29 1.86 -4.01
C PHE A 254 -19.55 1.75 -4.85
N TYR A 255 -19.54 2.43 -5.96
CA TYR A 255 -20.56 2.39 -7.00
C TYR A 255 -19.99 1.77 -8.28
N LYS A 256 -20.72 0.81 -8.85
CA LYS A 256 -20.42 0.18 -10.15
C LYS A 256 -21.33 0.78 -11.22
N PHE A 257 -20.71 1.28 -12.28
CA PHE A 257 -21.40 1.84 -13.45
C PHE A 257 -21.84 0.76 -14.43
#